data_cf51bf683eff09e9c1b3f4216a4e6f2b
#
_entry.id   cf51bf683eff09e9c1b3f4216a4e6f2b
#
_cell.length_a   1.000
_cell.length_b   1.000
_cell.length_c   1.000
_cell.angle_alpha   90.00
_cell.angle_beta   90.00
_cell.angle_gamma   90.00
#
_symmetry.space_group_name_H-M   'P 1'
#
loop_
_entity.id
_entity.type
_entity.pdbx_description
1 polymer ?
#
loop_
_entity_poly.entity_id
_entity_poly.type
_entity_poly.pdbx_seq_one_letter_code
_entity_poly.pdbx_strand_id
1 'polypeptide(L)'
;AREFQADASVSLTAEGRIIAMEAAFRNAIGAYSIFPRSSVGDSVHAATQLGAPYQMKRLKTSASTFWQNKTPSGAIRGVGQPVPCTVTEQLMDRAARYLGEDPAAFRRRHYLQGASFPLTTHGGVYMDRLSLTECLDLLLDKMHYKELRKEQLALRKKGILRGIGIATFIEQTAVGPGLYGAAGVPATSIEETRIRLEADGSIRVETGATDQGQGTLTGIRQITAGILGCETEAVEVAASNSSGARGGGAWASRGLSLAGEATALAAEALRDNILYVASLLLQAEPA
;
A
#
# COMPACT_ATOMS: atom_id res chain seq x y z
N ALA A 1 -18.83 6.07 9.81
CA ALA A 1 -18.18 6.85 8.76
C ALA A 1 -17.05 7.67 9.36
N ARG A 2 -15.94 7.76 8.67
CA ARG A 2 -14.81 8.62 9.05
C ARG A 2 -15.19 10.08 8.84
N GLU A 3 -15.01 10.91 9.85
CA GLU A 3 -15.21 12.34 9.74
C GLU A 3 -13.89 13.06 9.93
N PHE A 4 -13.35 13.60 8.85
CA PHE A 4 -12.16 14.40 8.85
C PHE A 4 -12.47 15.82 8.39
N GLN A 5 -11.90 16.78 9.09
CA GLN A 5 -11.73 18.14 8.63
C GLN A 5 -10.23 18.42 8.47
N ALA A 6 -9.86 19.07 7.38
CA ALA A 6 -8.47 19.42 7.13
C ALA A 6 -8.39 20.87 6.68
N ASP A 7 -7.54 21.65 7.35
CA ASP A 7 -7.11 22.96 6.90
C ASP A 7 -5.68 22.82 6.38
N ALA A 8 -5.44 23.09 5.09
CA ALA A 8 -4.18 22.77 4.46
C ALA A 8 -3.73 23.83 3.46
N SER A 9 -2.42 23.99 3.33
CA SER A 9 -1.78 24.90 2.38
C SER A 9 -0.51 24.29 1.77
N VAL A 10 -0.15 24.79 0.58
CA VAL A 10 1.13 24.54 -0.09
C VAL A 10 1.79 25.87 -0.43
N SER A 11 3.08 25.99 -0.14
CA SER A 11 3.90 27.17 -0.46
C SER A 11 4.79 26.85 -1.66
N LEU A 12 4.81 27.77 -2.62
CA LEU A 12 5.60 27.65 -3.85
C LEU A 12 6.59 28.79 -3.98
N THR A 13 7.70 28.57 -4.69
CA THR A 13 8.54 29.67 -5.20
C THR A 13 7.84 30.38 -6.36
N ALA A 14 8.40 31.50 -6.82
CA ALA A 14 7.91 32.20 -8.01
C ALA A 14 7.95 31.31 -9.27
N GLU A 15 8.92 30.39 -9.35
CA GLU A 15 9.09 29.42 -10.44
C GLU A 15 8.19 28.18 -10.25
N GLY A 16 7.33 28.15 -9.24
CA GLY A 16 6.38 27.09 -8.96
C GLY A 16 6.97 25.85 -8.31
N ARG A 17 8.14 25.91 -7.67
CA ARG A 17 8.70 24.78 -6.91
C ARG A 17 8.03 24.69 -5.53
N ILE A 18 7.70 23.46 -5.09
CA ILE A 18 7.14 23.24 -3.76
C ILE A 18 8.22 23.53 -2.70
N ILE A 19 7.92 24.46 -1.79
CA ILE A 19 8.78 24.77 -0.63
C ILE A 19 8.32 24.01 0.59
N ALA A 20 7.01 24.08 0.89
CA ALA A 20 6.45 23.54 2.11
C ALA A 20 4.99 23.12 1.94
N MET A 21 4.56 22.17 2.75
CA MET A 21 3.15 21.86 2.99
C MET A 21 2.84 21.99 4.47
N GLU A 22 1.65 22.47 4.77
CA GLU A 22 1.12 22.51 6.13
C GLU A 22 -0.31 21.97 6.13
N ALA A 23 -0.66 21.16 7.13
CA ALA A 23 -2.04 20.75 7.37
C ALA A 23 -2.33 20.53 8.85
N ALA A 24 -3.55 20.94 9.25
CA ALA A 24 -4.15 20.61 10.53
C ALA A 24 -5.35 19.69 10.29
N PHE A 25 -5.28 18.48 10.81
CA PHE A 25 -6.34 17.48 10.72
C PHE A 25 -7.13 17.39 12.00
N ARG A 26 -8.45 17.27 11.88
CA ARG A 26 -9.37 16.99 12.99
C ARG A 26 -10.17 15.76 12.65
N ASN A 27 -10.14 14.77 13.52
CA ASN A 27 -10.78 13.47 13.32
C ASN A 27 -11.74 13.15 14.48
N ALA A 28 -12.98 12.82 14.15
CA ALA A 28 -13.96 12.35 15.11
C ALA A 28 -13.99 10.82 15.13
N ILE A 29 -13.79 10.20 16.29
CA ILE A 29 -13.65 8.75 16.43
C ILE A 29 -14.85 8.06 17.11
N GLY A 30 -15.91 8.80 17.44
CA GLY A 30 -17.07 8.28 18.14
C GLY A 30 -16.89 8.23 19.65
N ALA A 31 -17.67 7.38 20.33
CA ALA A 31 -17.78 7.41 21.80
C ALA A 31 -16.55 6.82 22.53
N TYR A 32 -15.80 5.93 21.89
CA TYR A 32 -14.59 5.31 22.46
C TYR A 32 -13.65 4.80 21.37
N SER A 33 -12.41 4.52 21.73
CA SER A 33 -11.42 3.95 20.81
C SER A 33 -11.57 2.42 20.75
N ILE A 34 -11.45 1.86 19.56
CA ILE A 34 -11.63 0.42 19.32
C ILE A 34 -10.29 -0.32 19.53
N PHE A 35 -10.32 -1.37 20.34
CA PHE A 35 -9.22 -2.32 20.51
C PHE A 35 -9.22 -3.35 19.34
N PRO A 36 -8.06 -3.89 18.92
CA PRO A 36 -6.70 -3.62 19.45
C PRO A 36 -5.97 -2.47 18.76
N ARG A 37 -6.52 -1.90 17.69
CA ARG A 37 -5.76 -1.01 16.82
C ARG A 37 -5.97 0.47 17.06
N SER A 38 -6.69 0.88 18.06
CA SER A 38 -6.99 2.29 18.32
C SER A 38 -7.63 3.04 17.12
N SER A 39 -8.66 3.82 17.39
CA SER A 39 -9.29 4.68 16.40
C SER A 39 -8.42 5.91 16.03
N VAL A 40 -7.32 6.14 16.73
CA VAL A 40 -6.37 7.25 16.47
C VAL A 40 -5.46 6.97 15.27
N GLY A 41 -5.33 5.73 14.83
CA GLY A 41 -4.45 5.34 13.70
C GLY A 41 -4.73 6.12 12.41
N ASP A 42 -5.98 6.46 12.13
CA ASP A 42 -6.35 7.29 10.99
C ASP A 42 -5.72 8.70 11.05
N SER A 43 -5.68 9.29 12.24
CA SER A 43 -5.08 10.63 12.46
C SER A 43 -3.56 10.62 12.33
N VAL A 44 -2.92 9.55 12.81
CA VAL A 44 -1.46 9.38 12.70
C VAL A 44 -1.06 9.27 11.23
N HIS A 45 -1.76 8.44 10.44
CA HIS A 45 -1.47 8.31 9.01
C HIS A 45 -1.77 9.60 8.25
N ALA A 46 -2.84 10.32 8.61
CA ALA A 46 -3.12 11.62 8.00
C ALA A 46 -1.96 12.60 8.18
N ALA A 47 -1.39 12.68 9.37
CA ALA A 47 -0.29 13.58 9.67
C ALA A 47 1.04 13.14 9.02
N THR A 48 1.35 11.84 9.00
CA THR A 48 2.64 11.32 8.53
C THR A 48 2.75 11.18 7.02
N GLN A 49 1.62 11.06 6.31
CA GLN A 49 1.59 10.78 4.87
C GLN A 49 1.31 12.01 4.00
N LEU A 50 1.10 13.20 4.59
CA LEU A 50 0.86 14.41 3.82
C LEU A 50 2.05 14.71 2.90
N GLY A 51 1.77 14.88 1.60
CA GLY A 51 2.78 15.22 0.61
C GLY A 51 3.78 14.12 0.29
N ALA A 52 3.57 12.88 0.76
CA ALA A 52 4.54 11.79 0.69
C ALA A 52 5.15 11.52 -0.69
N PRO A 53 4.43 11.63 -1.83
CA PRO A 53 5.02 11.44 -3.17
C PRO A 53 5.94 12.57 -3.64
N TYR A 54 5.91 13.74 -2.98
CA TYR A 54 6.47 14.97 -3.53
C TYR A 54 7.70 15.49 -2.80
N GLN A 55 8.60 16.08 -3.57
CA GLN A 55 9.76 16.77 -3.04
C GLN A 55 9.32 18.09 -2.38
N MET A 56 9.77 18.34 -1.16
CA MET A 56 9.58 19.60 -0.45
C MET A 56 10.70 19.81 0.56
N LYS A 57 10.88 21.05 1.01
CA LYS A 57 11.89 21.39 2.01
C LYS A 57 11.38 21.30 3.45
N ARG A 58 10.09 21.48 3.65
CA ARG A 58 9.47 21.55 4.99
C ARG A 58 8.07 20.94 4.97
N LEU A 59 7.74 20.26 6.06
CA LEU A 59 6.41 19.76 6.34
C LEU A 59 6.02 20.18 7.76
N LYS A 60 4.81 20.69 7.93
CA LYS A 60 4.21 20.95 9.25
C LYS A 60 2.83 20.30 9.27
N THR A 61 2.63 19.37 10.18
CA THR A 61 1.36 18.68 10.34
C THR A 61 0.96 18.64 11.80
N SER A 62 -0.34 18.69 12.04
CA SER A 62 -0.95 18.39 13.32
C SER A 62 -2.20 17.55 13.12
N ALA A 63 -2.50 16.68 14.07
CA ALA A 63 -3.71 15.89 14.07
C ALA A 63 -4.32 15.86 15.47
N SER A 64 -5.60 16.23 15.55
CA SER A 64 -6.40 16.19 16.76
C SER A 64 -7.53 15.19 16.63
N THR A 65 -7.73 14.38 17.66
CA THR A 65 -8.75 13.34 17.68
C THR A 65 -9.76 13.66 18.76
N PHE A 66 -11.05 13.57 18.43
CA PHE A 66 -12.14 13.95 19.32
C PHE A 66 -13.13 12.82 19.54
N TRP A 67 -13.61 12.69 20.73
CA TRP A 67 -14.78 11.86 21.03
C TRP A 67 -16.08 12.57 20.62
N GLN A 68 -17.03 11.79 20.20
CA GLN A 68 -18.36 12.25 19.84
C GLN A 68 -19.42 11.22 20.25
N ASN A 69 -20.64 11.67 20.48
CA ASN A 69 -21.79 10.81 20.75
C ASN A 69 -22.29 10.10 19.48
N LYS A 70 -21.40 9.31 18.84
CA LYS A 70 -21.64 8.54 17.62
C LYS A 70 -21.05 7.15 17.76
N THR A 71 -21.42 6.26 16.85
CA THR A 71 -20.81 4.94 16.72
C THR A 71 -19.29 5.08 16.60
N PRO A 72 -18.52 4.30 17.37
CA PRO A 72 -17.06 4.32 17.28
C PRO A 72 -16.57 4.00 15.87
N SER A 73 -15.57 4.72 15.39
CA SER A 73 -14.89 4.43 14.15
C SER A 73 -13.72 3.48 14.39
N GLY A 74 -13.51 2.55 13.48
CA GLY A 74 -12.38 1.62 13.50
C GLY A 74 -11.59 1.63 12.22
N ALA A 75 -10.53 0.84 12.20
CA ALA A 75 -9.74 0.64 11.02
C ALA A 75 -10.58 0.02 9.89
N ILE A 76 -10.56 0.66 8.72
CA ILE A 76 -11.06 0.12 7.46
C ILE A 76 -9.97 0.22 6.42
N ARG A 77 -10.03 -0.60 5.37
CA ARG A 77 -9.02 -0.63 4.30
C ARG A 77 -8.56 0.78 3.91
N GLY A 78 -7.25 1.01 3.90
CA GLY A 78 -6.61 2.30 3.67
C GLY A 78 -6.38 3.16 4.92
N VAL A 79 -6.68 2.68 6.12
CA VAL A 79 -6.57 3.32 7.45
C VAL A 79 -5.90 4.71 7.45
N GLY A 80 -6.71 5.77 7.36
CA GLY A 80 -6.23 7.17 7.37
C GLY A 80 -5.50 7.65 6.11
N GLN A 81 -4.96 6.79 5.28
CA GLN A 81 -4.13 7.15 4.11
C GLN A 81 -4.91 7.86 2.99
N PRO A 82 -6.20 7.59 2.71
CA PRO A 82 -6.97 8.35 1.73
C PRO A 82 -7.10 9.85 2.09
N VAL A 83 -7.05 10.21 3.37
CA VAL A 83 -7.21 11.59 3.83
C VAL A 83 -6.05 12.47 3.37
N PRO A 84 -4.77 12.16 3.71
CA PRO A 84 -3.64 12.96 3.24
C PRO A 84 -3.45 12.87 1.72
N CYS A 85 -3.79 11.75 1.09
CA CYS A 85 -3.82 11.66 -0.37
C CYS A 85 -4.80 12.69 -0.96
N THR A 86 -6.06 12.70 -0.49
CA THR A 86 -7.07 13.65 -0.96
C THR A 86 -6.63 15.09 -0.78
N VAL A 87 -6.08 15.43 0.39
CA VAL A 87 -5.61 16.80 0.67
C VAL A 87 -4.41 17.15 -0.22
N THR A 88 -3.42 16.29 -0.29
CA THR A 88 -2.22 16.51 -1.12
C THR A 88 -2.58 16.73 -2.57
N GLU A 89 -3.38 15.84 -3.14
CA GLU A 89 -3.70 15.85 -4.57
C GLU A 89 -4.58 17.05 -4.97
N GLN A 90 -5.47 17.49 -4.06
CA GLN A 90 -6.20 18.74 -4.26
C GLN A 90 -5.27 19.97 -4.19
N LEU A 91 -4.27 19.98 -3.31
CA LEU A 91 -3.26 21.03 -3.28
C LEU A 91 -2.44 21.05 -4.57
N MET A 92 -2.07 19.88 -5.11
CA MET A 92 -1.36 19.78 -6.39
C MET A 92 -2.20 20.31 -7.55
N ASP A 93 -3.49 19.97 -7.62
CA ASP A 93 -4.40 20.50 -8.64
C ASP A 93 -4.58 22.01 -8.54
N ARG A 94 -4.70 22.54 -7.32
CA ARG A 94 -4.82 23.99 -7.09
C ARG A 94 -3.53 24.72 -7.47
N ALA A 95 -2.37 24.16 -7.12
CA ALA A 95 -1.06 24.73 -7.47
C ALA A 95 -0.85 24.75 -8.99
N ALA A 96 -1.10 23.63 -9.67
CA ALA A 96 -1.01 23.54 -11.13
C ALA A 96 -1.94 24.57 -11.81
N ARG A 97 -3.18 24.68 -11.34
CA ARG A 97 -4.15 25.67 -11.87
C ARG A 97 -3.69 27.11 -11.65
N TYR A 98 -3.16 27.42 -10.46
CA TYR A 98 -2.65 28.76 -10.13
C TYR A 98 -1.51 29.17 -11.05
N LEU A 99 -0.64 28.23 -11.42
CA LEU A 99 0.50 28.44 -12.31
C LEU A 99 0.13 28.35 -13.81
N GLY A 100 -1.11 27.97 -14.14
CA GLY A 100 -1.51 27.69 -15.52
C GLY A 100 -0.85 26.46 -16.13
N GLU A 101 -0.35 25.53 -15.31
CA GLU A 101 0.38 24.34 -15.69
C GLU A 101 -0.56 23.11 -15.81
N ASP A 102 -0.21 22.17 -16.67
CA ASP A 102 -0.93 20.89 -16.74
C ASP A 102 -0.76 20.08 -15.45
N PRO A 103 -1.85 19.54 -14.85
CA PRO A 103 -1.79 18.85 -13.58
C PRO A 103 -0.88 17.62 -13.57
N ALA A 104 -0.75 16.89 -14.69
CA ALA A 104 0.15 15.75 -14.80
C ALA A 104 1.61 16.22 -14.87
N ALA A 105 1.90 17.25 -15.65
CA ALA A 105 3.23 17.83 -15.78
C ALA A 105 3.71 18.40 -14.43
N PHE A 106 2.83 19.10 -13.70
CA PHE A 106 3.13 19.62 -12.38
C PHE A 106 3.53 18.50 -11.41
N ARG A 107 2.77 17.41 -11.34
CA ARG A 107 3.08 16.23 -10.50
C ARG A 107 4.41 15.61 -10.87
N ARG A 108 4.59 15.30 -12.16
CA ARG A 108 5.81 14.68 -12.70
C ARG A 108 7.08 15.43 -12.31
N ARG A 109 7.03 16.75 -12.36
CA ARG A 109 8.14 17.64 -12.02
C ARG A 109 8.51 17.64 -10.53
N HIS A 110 7.55 17.35 -9.66
CA HIS A 110 7.70 17.41 -8.22
C HIS A 110 7.81 16.06 -7.51
N TYR A 111 7.68 14.95 -8.23
CA TYR A 111 7.87 13.64 -7.62
C TYR A 111 9.25 13.47 -7.01
N LEU A 112 9.32 12.66 -5.96
CA LEU A 112 10.56 12.09 -5.48
C LEU A 112 11.20 11.29 -6.62
N GLN A 113 12.48 11.53 -6.86
CA GLN A 113 13.22 10.93 -7.98
C GLN A 113 14.03 9.71 -7.51
N GLY A 114 14.36 8.80 -8.44
CA GLY A 114 15.12 7.58 -8.15
C GLY A 114 16.42 7.80 -7.38
N ALA A 115 17.14 8.89 -7.66
CA ALA A 115 18.37 9.27 -6.95
C ALA A 115 18.15 9.72 -5.49
N SER A 116 16.92 9.99 -5.09
CA SER A 116 16.57 10.36 -3.70
C SER A 116 16.40 9.14 -2.79
N PHE A 117 16.26 7.94 -3.35
CA PHE A 117 16.00 6.72 -2.58
C PHE A 117 17.30 5.98 -2.21
N PRO A 118 17.35 5.27 -1.06
CA PRO A 118 16.33 5.23 -0.01
C PRO A 118 16.24 6.55 0.77
N LEU A 119 15.06 6.90 1.26
CA LEU A 119 14.86 8.11 2.06
C LEU A 119 13.82 7.90 3.17
N THR A 120 13.90 8.77 4.17
CA THR A 120 12.79 8.96 5.13
C THR A 120 12.12 10.28 4.85
N THR A 121 10.80 10.26 4.63
CA THR A 121 10.02 11.48 4.36
C THR A 121 10.01 12.41 5.57
N HIS A 122 9.62 13.69 5.38
CA HIS A 122 9.42 14.62 6.50
C HIS A 122 8.37 14.14 7.52
N GLY A 123 7.44 13.26 7.11
CA GLY A 123 6.48 12.61 8.00
C GLY A 123 7.02 11.37 8.72
N GLY A 124 8.30 11.02 8.54
CA GLY A 124 8.94 9.87 9.21
C GLY A 124 8.70 8.52 8.53
N VAL A 125 8.21 8.50 7.28
CA VAL A 125 7.97 7.25 6.54
C VAL A 125 9.21 6.88 5.73
N TYR A 126 9.78 5.71 6.01
CA TYR A 126 10.89 5.17 5.23
C TYR A 126 10.39 4.63 3.89
N MET A 127 11.10 4.95 2.82
CA MET A 127 10.83 4.53 1.45
C MET A 127 12.13 4.01 0.83
N ASP A 128 12.10 2.78 0.36
CA ASP A 128 13.27 2.15 -0.25
C ASP A 128 13.42 2.57 -1.72
N ARG A 129 12.43 2.28 -2.54
CA ARG A 129 12.40 2.65 -3.97
C ARG A 129 10.98 2.81 -4.45
N LEU A 130 10.71 3.84 -5.24
CA LEU A 130 9.41 4.07 -5.86
C LEU A 130 9.56 4.45 -7.34
N SER A 131 8.62 3.98 -8.16
CA SER A 131 8.56 4.25 -9.60
C SER A 131 7.42 5.23 -9.93
N LEU A 132 7.41 6.39 -9.26
CA LEU A 132 6.31 7.36 -9.35
C LEU A 132 6.17 7.94 -10.76
N THR A 133 7.29 8.32 -11.37
CA THR A 133 7.31 8.91 -12.71
C THR A 133 6.92 7.89 -13.78
N GLU A 134 7.49 6.70 -13.70
CA GLU A 134 7.21 5.59 -14.63
C GLU A 134 5.74 5.15 -14.56
N CYS A 135 5.18 5.08 -13.36
CA CYS A 135 3.75 4.77 -13.17
C CYS A 135 2.85 5.85 -13.77
N LEU A 136 3.18 7.13 -13.56
CA LEU A 136 2.42 8.22 -14.17
C LEU A 136 2.52 8.18 -15.68
N ASP A 137 3.73 8.06 -16.25
CA ASP A 137 3.96 8.06 -17.68
C ASP A 137 3.18 6.90 -18.36
N LEU A 138 3.23 5.70 -17.78
CA LEU A 138 2.47 4.55 -18.26
C LEU A 138 0.95 4.77 -18.19
N LEU A 139 0.46 5.39 -17.11
CA LEU A 139 -0.95 5.72 -16.96
C LEU A 139 -1.39 6.73 -18.02
N LEU A 140 -0.63 7.81 -18.23
CA LEU A 140 -0.95 8.86 -19.19
C LEU A 140 -0.98 8.33 -20.64
N ASP A 141 -0.07 7.41 -20.96
CA ASP A 141 -0.04 6.73 -22.23
C ASP A 141 -1.28 5.84 -22.43
N LYS A 142 -1.53 4.92 -21.49
CA LYS A 142 -2.67 3.98 -21.56
C LYS A 142 -4.03 4.67 -21.62
N MET A 143 -4.22 5.81 -20.97
CA MET A 143 -5.48 6.55 -20.98
C MET A 143 -5.56 7.56 -22.14
N HIS A 144 -4.55 7.65 -22.99
CA HIS A 144 -4.46 8.65 -24.07
C HIS A 144 -4.72 10.08 -23.55
N TYR A 145 -4.01 10.46 -22.48
CA TYR A 145 -4.29 11.66 -21.68
C TYR A 145 -4.31 12.93 -22.54
N LYS A 146 -3.41 13.07 -23.51
CA LYS A 146 -3.35 14.25 -24.39
C LYS A 146 -4.63 14.42 -25.21
N GLU A 147 -5.17 13.33 -25.71
CA GLU A 147 -6.43 13.29 -26.46
C GLU A 147 -7.62 13.63 -25.56
N LEU A 148 -7.67 13.05 -24.36
CA LEU A 148 -8.70 13.37 -23.37
C LEU A 148 -8.68 14.85 -22.97
N ARG A 149 -7.52 15.46 -22.85
CA ARG A 149 -7.40 16.91 -22.57
C ARG A 149 -7.92 17.76 -23.74
N LYS A 150 -7.62 17.40 -25.00
CA LYS A 150 -8.17 18.07 -26.18
C LYS A 150 -9.68 17.95 -26.24
N GLU A 151 -10.21 16.75 -26.02
CA GLU A 151 -11.65 16.50 -25.99
C GLU A 151 -12.34 17.31 -24.88
N GLN A 152 -11.76 17.34 -23.68
CA GLN A 152 -12.27 18.13 -22.54
C GLN A 152 -12.43 19.62 -22.91
N LEU A 153 -11.43 20.18 -23.58
CA LEU A 153 -11.46 21.57 -24.02
C LEU A 153 -12.53 21.81 -25.11
N ALA A 154 -12.67 20.88 -26.03
CA ALA A 154 -13.69 20.94 -27.10
C ALA A 154 -15.11 20.84 -26.54
N LEU A 155 -15.34 19.93 -25.58
CA LEU A 155 -16.61 19.77 -24.90
C LEU A 155 -17.00 21.00 -24.08
N ARG A 156 -16.04 21.63 -23.40
CA ARG A 156 -16.27 22.86 -22.64
C ARG A 156 -16.80 23.98 -23.52
N LYS A 157 -16.30 24.14 -24.76
CA LYS A 157 -16.81 25.13 -25.72
C LYS A 157 -18.27 24.87 -26.11
N LYS A 158 -18.76 23.62 -25.95
CA LYS A 158 -20.14 23.22 -26.19
C LYS A 158 -21.02 23.25 -24.92
N GLY A 159 -20.51 23.80 -23.82
CA GLY A 159 -21.19 23.85 -22.52
C GLY A 159 -21.17 22.52 -21.74
N ILE A 160 -20.47 21.50 -22.21
CA ILE A 160 -20.33 20.21 -21.53
C ILE A 160 -19.09 20.24 -20.65
N LEU A 161 -19.31 20.05 -19.34
CA LEU A 161 -18.22 20.02 -18.35
C LEU A 161 -17.81 18.56 -18.09
N ARG A 162 -16.57 18.21 -18.45
CA ARG A 162 -15.94 16.92 -18.11
C ARG A 162 -14.80 17.17 -17.16
N GLY A 163 -14.75 16.41 -16.04
CA GLY A 163 -13.62 16.39 -15.12
C GLY A 163 -12.61 15.32 -15.50
N ILE A 164 -11.32 15.61 -15.31
CA ILE A 164 -10.22 14.64 -15.30
C ILE A 164 -9.47 14.86 -14.00
N GLY A 165 -9.39 13.83 -13.17
CA GLY A 165 -8.64 13.84 -11.92
C GLY A 165 -7.47 12.88 -11.98
N ILE A 166 -6.35 13.26 -11.39
CA ILE A 166 -5.18 12.42 -11.17
C ILE A 166 -4.90 12.40 -9.67
N ALA A 167 -4.69 11.22 -9.10
CA ALA A 167 -4.28 11.08 -7.74
C ALA A 167 -3.08 10.13 -7.64
N THR A 168 -2.02 10.59 -7.00
CA THR A 168 -0.84 9.79 -6.69
C THR A 168 -0.81 9.52 -5.21
N PHE A 169 -0.70 8.25 -4.84
CA PHE A 169 -0.64 7.86 -3.43
C PHE A 169 0.46 6.84 -3.20
N ILE A 170 0.91 6.79 -1.97
CA ILE A 170 1.81 5.77 -1.44
C ILE A 170 1.09 5.15 -0.25
N GLU A 171 1.06 3.82 -0.20
CA GLU A 171 0.51 3.08 0.93
C GLU A 171 1.61 2.29 1.62
N GLN A 172 1.71 2.40 2.94
CA GLN A 172 2.57 1.55 3.72
C GLN A 172 2.02 0.12 3.70
N THR A 173 2.86 -0.83 3.31
CA THR A 173 2.52 -2.25 3.24
C THR A 173 3.47 -3.06 4.10
N ALA A 174 3.10 -4.30 4.41
CA ALA A 174 3.94 -5.27 5.10
C ALA A 174 4.51 -4.76 6.44
N VAL A 175 3.76 -3.94 7.15
CA VAL A 175 4.23 -3.36 8.41
C VAL A 175 4.47 -4.46 9.44
N GLY A 176 5.71 -4.60 9.84
CA GLY A 176 6.18 -5.64 10.73
C GLY A 176 6.00 -5.33 12.23
N PRO A 177 6.45 -6.25 13.11
CA PRO A 177 6.30 -6.15 14.56
C PRO A 177 6.97 -4.91 15.15
N GLY A 178 8.05 -4.44 14.53
CA GLY A 178 8.81 -3.29 15.04
C GLY A 178 7.99 -2.02 15.17
N LEU A 179 7.13 -1.72 14.17
CA LEU A 179 6.28 -0.54 14.22
C LEU A 179 5.13 -0.71 15.24
N TYR A 180 4.45 -1.85 15.20
CA TYR A 180 3.28 -2.06 16.05
C TYR A 180 3.67 -2.37 17.49
N GLY A 181 4.73 -3.12 17.73
CA GLY A 181 5.28 -3.37 19.06
C GLY A 181 5.73 -2.07 19.73
N ALA A 182 6.42 -1.19 19.01
CA ALA A 182 6.81 0.13 19.50
C ALA A 182 5.61 1.03 19.84
N ALA A 183 4.48 0.85 19.13
CA ALA A 183 3.23 1.55 19.43
C ALA A 183 2.38 0.88 20.53
N GLY A 184 2.88 -0.18 21.17
CA GLY A 184 2.17 -0.91 22.23
C GLY A 184 0.97 -1.73 21.73
N VAL A 185 0.89 -2.02 20.44
CA VAL A 185 -0.17 -2.87 19.86
C VAL A 185 0.21 -4.34 20.03
N PRO A 186 -0.57 -5.15 20.76
CA PRO A 186 -0.27 -6.56 21.00
C PRO A 186 -0.64 -7.43 19.79
N ALA A 187 -0.15 -7.07 18.61
CA ALA A 187 -0.39 -7.83 17.41
C ALA A 187 0.85 -8.65 17.05
N THR A 188 0.67 -9.95 16.92
CA THR A 188 1.72 -10.81 16.38
C THR A 188 1.91 -10.49 14.91
N SER A 189 3.15 -10.58 14.42
CA SER A 189 3.45 -10.38 13.01
C SER A 189 4.13 -11.61 12.44
N ILE A 190 3.95 -12.73 13.07
CA ILE A 190 4.42 -14.03 12.59
C ILE A 190 3.42 -14.54 11.58
N GLU A 191 3.91 -14.90 10.40
CA GLU A 191 3.18 -15.68 9.42
C GLU A 191 3.89 -17.01 9.22
N GLU A 192 3.15 -18.10 9.28
CA GLU A 192 3.65 -19.43 9.02
C GLU A 192 2.99 -20.00 7.78
N THR A 193 3.78 -20.71 6.99
CA THR A 193 3.30 -21.52 5.87
C THR A 193 3.94 -22.90 5.97
N ARG A 194 3.16 -23.94 5.76
CA ARG A 194 3.60 -25.32 5.68
C ARG A 194 3.25 -25.85 4.31
N ILE A 195 4.22 -26.46 3.64
CA ILE A 195 4.02 -27.02 2.31
C ILE A 195 4.41 -28.51 2.35
N ARG A 196 3.59 -29.34 1.74
CA ARG A 196 3.80 -30.77 1.66
C ARG A 196 3.52 -31.28 0.25
N LEU A 197 4.40 -32.14 -0.24
CA LEU A 197 4.16 -32.98 -1.40
C LEU A 197 3.35 -34.21 -0.94
N GLU A 198 2.20 -34.42 -1.54
CA GLU A 198 1.35 -35.57 -1.26
C GLU A 198 1.75 -36.78 -2.13
N ALA A 199 1.30 -37.99 -1.73
CA ALA A 199 1.67 -39.21 -2.42
C ALA A 199 1.15 -39.29 -3.87
N ASP A 200 0.11 -38.54 -4.18
CA ASP A 200 -0.47 -38.46 -5.54
C ASP A 200 0.21 -37.41 -6.42
N GLY A 201 1.24 -36.70 -5.89
CA GLY A 201 1.96 -35.67 -6.59
C GLY A 201 1.35 -34.25 -6.44
N SER A 202 0.22 -34.13 -5.77
CA SER A 202 -0.34 -32.81 -5.46
C SER A 202 0.46 -32.08 -4.36
N ILE A 203 0.39 -30.74 -4.38
CA ILE A 203 1.06 -29.90 -3.38
C ILE A 203 0.00 -29.30 -2.46
N ARG A 204 0.12 -29.59 -1.17
CA ARG A 204 -0.76 -29.02 -0.15
C ARG A 204 -0.04 -27.91 0.61
N VAL A 205 -0.63 -26.71 0.59
CA VAL A 205 -0.16 -25.53 1.32
C VAL A 205 -1.13 -25.21 2.43
N GLU A 206 -0.63 -25.11 3.65
CA GLU A 206 -1.36 -24.62 4.80
C GLU A 206 -0.76 -23.30 5.24
N THR A 207 -1.57 -22.23 5.31
CA THR A 207 -1.13 -20.89 5.66
C THR A 207 -1.95 -20.30 6.81
N GLY A 208 -1.30 -19.53 7.70
CA GLY A 208 -1.98 -18.73 8.71
C GLY A 208 -2.70 -17.50 8.16
N ALA A 209 -2.48 -17.14 6.89
CA ALA A 209 -3.12 -15.99 6.28
C ALA A 209 -4.61 -16.22 6.03
N THR A 210 -5.41 -15.16 6.27
CA THR A 210 -6.86 -15.18 6.02
C THR A 210 -7.19 -14.37 4.78
N ASP A 211 -7.93 -14.97 3.87
CA ASP A 211 -8.46 -14.29 2.69
C ASP A 211 -9.80 -13.60 3.06
N GLN A 212 -9.92 -12.33 2.69
CA GLN A 212 -11.11 -11.50 2.86
C GLN A 212 -11.69 -11.04 1.51
N GLY A 213 -11.36 -11.75 0.43
CA GLY A 213 -11.70 -11.40 -0.94
C GLY A 213 -10.60 -10.66 -1.71
N GLN A 214 -9.43 -10.42 -1.09
CA GLN A 214 -8.30 -9.72 -1.73
C GLN A 214 -7.36 -10.64 -2.52
N GLY A 215 -7.64 -11.95 -2.60
CA GLY A 215 -6.87 -12.89 -3.41
C GLY A 215 -5.56 -13.40 -2.79
N THR A 216 -5.39 -13.32 -1.47
CA THR A 216 -4.17 -13.78 -0.79
C THR A 216 -3.91 -15.27 -1.05
N LEU A 217 -4.92 -16.13 -0.94
CA LEU A 217 -4.76 -17.58 -1.20
C LEU A 217 -4.39 -17.87 -2.66
N THR A 218 -4.94 -17.08 -3.61
CA THR A 218 -4.56 -17.19 -5.02
C THR A 218 -3.08 -16.81 -5.23
N GLY A 219 -2.62 -15.72 -4.60
CA GLY A 219 -1.22 -15.31 -4.66
C GLY A 219 -0.27 -16.35 -4.05
N ILE A 220 -0.64 -16.96 -2.93
CA ILE A 220 0.12 -18.05 -2.29
C ILE A 220 0.22 -19.25 -3.23
N ARG A 221 -0.87 -19.65 -3.90
CA ARG A 221 -0.88 -20.71 -4.91
C ARG A 221 0.11 -20.43 -6.05
N GLN A 222 0.06 -19.21 -6.58
CA GLN A 222 0.95 -18.78 -7.67
C GLN A 222 2.43 -18.77 -7.27
N ILE A 223 2.74 -18.29 -6.07
CA ILE A 223 4.12 -18.28 -5.52
C ILE A 223 4.62 -19.74 -5.40
N THR A 224 3.82 -20.61 -4.80
CA THR A 224 4.18 -22.02 -4.63
C THR A 224 4.43 -22.71 -5.98
N ALA A 225 3.50 -22.56 -6.92
CA ALA A 225 3.60 -23.15 -8.25
C ALA A 225 4.83 -22.65 -9.01
N GLY A 226 5.09 -21.33 -8.96
CA GLY A 226 6.23 -20.69 -9.61
C GLY A 226 7.59 -21.18 -9.09
N ILE A 227 7.71 -21.41 -7.77
CA ILE A 227 8.96 -21.85 -7.15
C ILE A 227 9.20 -23.37 -7.39
N LEU A 228 8.13 -24.16 -7.33
CA LEU A 228 8.21 -25.62 -7.54
C LEU A 228 8.23 -26.02 -9.03
N GLY A 229 7.94 -25.08 -9.94
CA GLY A 229 7.90 -25.34 -11.37
C GLY A 229 6.73 -26.24 -11.80
N CYS A 230 5.58 -26.15 -11.13
CA CYS A 230 4.39 -26.94 -11.44
C CYS A 230 3.20 -26.05 -11.84
N GLU A 231 2.14 -26.69 -12.36
CA GLU A 231 0.90 -25.97 -12.70
C GLU A 231 0.16 -25.52 -11.41
N THR A 232 -0.53 -24.38 -11.46
CA THR A 232 -1.26 -23.84 -10.31
C THR A 232 -2.37 -24.76 -9.81
N GLU A 233 -2.91 -25.60 -10.69
CA GLU A 233 -3.96 -26.57 -10.41
C GLU A 233 -3.47 -27.73 -9.54
N ALA A 234 -2.16 -28.01 -9.55
CA ALA A 234 -1.54 -29.02 -8.70
C ALA A 234 -1.38 -28.54 -7.24
N VAL A 235 -1.61 -27.23 -6.97
CA VAL A 235 -1.44 -26.63 -5.66
C VAL A 235 -2.78 -26.39 -4.99
N GLU A 236 -3.05 -27.10 -3.90
CA GLU A 236 -4.18 -26.85 -3.00
C GLU A 236 -3.73 -25.94 -1.84
N VAL A 237 -4.41 -24.80 -1.66
CA VAL A 237 -4.15 -23.89 -0.55
C VAL A 237 -5.31 -23.91 0.42
N ALA A 238 -5.04 -24.27 1.66
CA ALA A 238 -6.00 -24.26 2.75
C ALA A 238 -5.65 -23.22 3.80
N ALA A 239 -6.66 -22.47 4.26
CA ALA A 239 -6.52 -21.67 5.47
C ALA A 239 -6.31 -22.58 6.68
N SER A 240 -5.41 -22.18 7.57
CA SER A 240 -5.12 -22.94 8.78
C SER A 240 -6.29 -22.93 9.77
N ASN A 241 -6.31 -23.91 10.64
CA ASN A 241 -7.16 -23.98 11.83
C ASN A 241 -6.34 -23.63 13.09
N SER A 242 -6.96 -23.72 14.26
CA SER A 242 -6.32 -23.36 15.53
C SER A 242 -5.10 -24.21 15.92
N SER A 243 -4.89 -25.38 15.29
CA SER A 243 -3.76 -26.28 15.52
C SER A 243 -2.73 -26.27 14.39
N GLY A 244 -3.01 -25.55 13.30
CA GLY A 244 -2.17 -25.49 12.12
C GLY A 244 -1.18 -24.31 12.08
N ALA A 245 -0.90 -23.83 10.88
CA ALA A 245 0.00 -22.71 10.65
C ALA A 245 -0.53 -21.43 11.31
N ARG A 246 0.32 -20.73 12.05
CA ARG A 246 -0.05 -19.52 12.76
C ARG A 246 -0.02 -18.31 11.83
N GLY A 247 -0.93 -17.35 12.06
CA GLY A 247 -0.99 -16.09 11.34
C GLY A 247 -1.22 -14.90 12.23
N GLY A 248 -0.69 -13.76 11.82
CA GLY A 248 -0.84 -12.48 12.50
C GLY A 248 -2.06 -11.68 12.09
N GLY A 249 -2.91 -12.21 11.20
CA GLY A 249 -4.15 -11.61 10.73
C GLY A 249 -4.02 -10.76 9.46
N ALA A 250 -5.14 -10.61 8.75
CA ALA A 250 -5.24 -9.86 7.50
C ALA A 250 -5.51 -8.37 7.77
N TRP A 251 -4.47 -7.59 8.02
CA TRP A 251 -4.51 -6.17 8.33
C TRP A 251 -3.21 -5.48 7.89
N ALA A 252 -3.19 -4.14 7.81
CA ALA A 252 -2.02 -3.32 7.45
C ALA A 252 -1.34 -3.70 6.12
N SER A 253 -2.13 -4.16 5.13
CA SER A 253 -1.64 -4.56 3.79
C SER A 253 -0.46 -5.54 3.85
N ARG A 254 -0.50 -6.45 4.85
CA ARG A 254 0.58 -7.42 5.12
C ARG A 254 0.30 -8.83 4.58
N GLY A 255 -0.95 -9.15 4.26
CA GLY A 255 -1.38 -10.50 3.95
C GLY A 255 -0.45 -11.20 2.95
N LEU A 256 -0.49 -10.81 1.68
CA LEU A 256 0.36 -11.45 0.67
C LEU A 256 1.84 -11.14 0.86
N SER A 257 2.22 -9.97 1.38
CA SER A 257 3.63 -9.63 1.56
C SER A 257 4.32 -10.55 2.56
N LEU A 258 3.75 -10.74 3.75
CA LEU A 258 4.37 -11.58 4.79
C LEU A 258 4.07 -13.06 4.61
N ALA A 259 2.82 -13.42 4.28
CA ALA A 259 2.50 -14.82 4.02
C ALA A 259 3.10 -15.32 2.70
N GLY A 260 3.24 -14.44 1.71
CA GLY A 260 3.95 -14.75 0.47
C GLY A 260 5.43 -15.03 0.69
N GLU A 261 6.10 -14.24 1.53
CA GLU A 261 7.49 -14.49 1.91
C GLU A 261 7.64 -15.82 2.67
N ALA A 262 6.79 -16.06 3.67
CA ALA A 262 6.77 -17.34 4.38
C ALA A 262 6.51 -18.52 3.45
N THR A 263 5.65 -18.32 2.44
CA THR A 263 5.36 -19.33 1.41
C THR A 263 6.56 -19.57 0.50
N ALA A 264 7.23 -18.51 0.07
CA ALA A 264 8.42 -18.62 -0.78
C ALA A 264 9.52 -19.41 -0.08
N LEU A 265 9.84 -19.08 1.17
CA LEU A 265 10.83 -19.81 1.97
C LEU A 265 10.46 -21.28 2.15
N ALA A 266 9.18 -21.60 2.42
CA ALA A 266 8.72 -22.97 2.57
C ALA A 266 8.74 -23.75 1.25
N ALA A 267 8.40 -23.11 0.13
CA ALA A 267 8.44 -23.73 -1.20
C ALA A 267 9.88 -24.00 -1.67
N GLU A 268 10.80 -23.08 -1.41
CA GLU A 268 12.23 -23.28 -1.69
C GLU A 268 12.79 -24.44 -0.89
N ALA A 269 12.50 -24.53 0.42
CA ALA A 269 12.92 -25.65 1.25
C ALA A 269 12.35 -26.98 0.76
N LEU A 270 11.08 -27.01 0.32
CA LEU A 270 10.49 -28.23 -0.25
C LEU A 270 11.15 -28.60 -1.58
N ARG A 271 11.38 -27.64 -2.47
CA ARG A 271 12.08 -27.86 -3.75
C ARG A 271 13.45 -28.47 -3.51
N ASP A 272 14.22 -27.91 -2.60
CA ASP A 272 15.57 -28.39 -2.30
C ASP A 272 15.55 -29.81 -1.74
N ASN A 273 14.58 -30.15 -0.89
CA ASN A 273 14.36 -31.51 -0.40
C ASN A 273 13.98 -32.47 -1.54
N ILE A 274 13.10 -32.05 -2.46
CA ILE A 274 12.70 -32.88 -3.62
C ILE A 274 13.93 -33.16 -4.51
N LEU A 275 14.71 -32.13 -4.82
CA LEU A 275 15.92 -32.25 -5.63
C LEU A 275 16.96 -33.17 -4.97
N TYR A 276 17.14 -33.04 -3.66
CA TYR A 276 18.04 -33.91 -2.89
C TYR A 276 17.60 -35.37 -2.96
N VAL A 277 16.33 -35.68 -2.69
CA VAL A 277 15.81 -37.05 -2.77
C VAL A 277 15.90 -37.60 -4.19
N ALA A 278 15.56 -36.77 -5.20
CA ALA A 278 15.66 -37.17 -6.60
C ALA A 278 17.12 -37.47 -7.00
N SER A 279 18.10 -36.69 -6.53
CA SER A 279 19.52 -36.95 -6.81
C SER A 279 19.99 -38.31 -6.28
N LEU A 280 19.51 -38.69 -5.09
CA LEU A 280 19.82 -39.99 -4.51
C LEU A 280 19.17 -41.16 -5.31
N LEU A 281 17.89 -40.99 -5.70
CA LEU A 281 17.15 -42.00 -6.44
C LEU A 281 17.66 -42.18 -7.88
N LEU A 282 18.03 -41.08 -8.53
CA LEU A 282 18.49 -41.07 -9.91
C LEU A 282 20.02 -41.22 -10.03
N GLN A 283 20.76 -41.23 -8.92
CA GLN A 283 22.23 -41.23 -8.87
C GLN A 283 22.84 -40.12 -9.75
N ALA A 284 22.26 -38.94 -9.70
CA ALA A 284 22.65 -37.75 -10.46
C ALA A 284 22.91 -36.57 -9.54
N GLU A 285 23.79 -35.68 -9.96
CA GLU A 285 23.97 -34.42 -9.22
C GLU A 285 22.71 -33.55 -9.30
N PRO A 286 22.34 -32.83 -8.22
CA PRO A 286 21.24 -31.86 -8.26
C PRO A 286 21.54 -30.73 -9.27
N ALA A 287 20.59 -30.36 -10.09
CA ALA A 287 20.74 -29.29 -11.09
C ALA A 287 20.69 -27.88 -10.46
#